data_37366d2f0ac656a42795b150927d4d4d
#
_entry.id   37366d2f0ac656a42795b150927d4d4d
#
_cell.length_a   1.000
_cell.length_b   1.000
_cell.length_c   1.000
_cell.angle_alpha   90.00
_cell.angle_beta   90.00
_cell.angle_gamma   90.00
#
_symmetry.space_group_name_H-M   'P 1'
#
loop_
_entity.id
_entity.type
_entity.pdbx_description
1 polymer ?
#
loop_
_entity_poly.entity_id
_entity_poly.type
_entity_poly.pdbx_seq_one_letter_code
_entity_poly.pdbx_strand_id
1 'polypeptide(L)'
;PLANGATTIMFEGIPNYPSSSRWWQIIDKYKVNTFYTAPTAIRALMREGDKPVKKTSRKSLKLLGTVGEPINPEAWMWYYKIVGNSKCPIVDTWWQTETGGIMIAPQTGAIDLKPGSATKPFYGIKPVLVDKKGLEIKGPGEGRLCIAQSWPGQMRTVYGDHQRFIDTYFSQFDGKYFTGDGCRRDKDGYYWITGRVDDVIIVSGHNLGTAEIESAFVAHPKVAEAAVVGYPHDIKGNGLYCYVTLNVGEKETGDLERDLKLWVRKQ
;
A
#
# COMPACT_ATOMS: atom_id res chain seq x y z
N PRO A 1 -19.33 5.71 -5.47
CA PRO A 1 -19.67 6.77 -6.44
C PRO A 1 -21.18 6.81 -6.74
N LEU A 2 -21.78 5.69 -7.13
CA LEU A 2 -23.18 5.63 -7.57
C LEU A 2 -24.16 6.06 -6.47
N ALA A 3 -23.95 5.65 -5.23
CA ALA A 3 -24.78 6.06 -4.10
C ALA A 3 -24.79 7.59 -3.86
N ASN A 4 -23.76 8.27 -4.32
CA ASN A 4 -23.63 9.74 -4.25
C ASN A 4 -23.96 10.44 -5.57
N GLY A 5 -24.62 9.75 -6.53
CA GLY A 5 -24.98 10.32 -7.82
C GLY A 5 -23.80 10.58 -8.76
N ALA A 6 -22.62 10.02 -8.47
CA ALA A 6 -21.44 10.19 -9.31
C ALA A 6 -21.42 9.16 -10.45
N THR A 7 -20.91 9.56 -11.61
CA THR A 7 -20.66 8.66 -12.73
C THR A 7 -19.40 7.83 -12.49
N THR A 8 -19.47 6.53 -12.70
CA THR A 8 -18.31 5.62 -12.65
C THR A 8 -18.01 5.12 -14.07
N ILE A 9 -16.74 5.21 -14.46
CA ILE A 9 -16.26 4.60 -15.70
C ILE A 9 -15.87 3.15 -15.39
N MET A 10 -16.51 2.22 -16.08
CA MET A 10 -16.12 0.82 -16.07
C MET A 10 -15.11 0.59 -17.18
N PHE A 11 -13.87 0.32 -16.77
CA PHE A 11 -12.75 0.07 -17.69
C PHE A 11 -12.44 -1.43 -17.74
N GLU A 12 -12.44 -1.97 -18.94
CA GLU A 12 -12.00 -3.34 -19.21
C GLU A 12 -10.67 -3.29 -19.95
N GLY A 13 -9.67 -3.98 -19.42
CA GLY A 13 -8.33 -4.08 -20.00
C GLY A 13 -7.20 -3.83 -19.01
N ILE A 14 -5.97 -3.98 -19.50
CA ILE A 14 -4.74 -3.75 -18.73
C ILE A 14 -4.23 -2.31 -18.92
N PRO A 15 -3.44 -1.78 -17.96
CA PRO A 15 -3.05 -0.36 -17.95
C PRO A 15 -2.27 0.11 -19.17
N ASN A 16 -1.45 -0.77 -19.75
CA ASN A 16 -0.47 -0.45 -20.79
C ASN A 16 -0.88 -0.93 -22.20
N TYR A 17 -2.10 -1.41 -22.41
CA TYR A 17 -2.58 -1.85 -23.71
C TYR A 17 -3.71 -0.94 -24.23
N PRO A 18 -3.71 -0.56 -25.51
CA PRO A 18 -2.69 -0.78 -26.55
C PRO A 18 -1.46 0.10 -26.40
N SER A 19 -1.42 0.99 -25.42
CA SER A 19 -0.27 1.82 -25.09
C SER A 19 -0.31 2.27 -23.65
N SER A 20 0.86 2.58 -23.07
CA SER A 20 1.00 3.10 -21.70
C SER A 20 0.34 4.49 -21.49
N SER A 21 -0.19 5.10 -22.57
CA SER A 21 -0.99 6.33 -22.48
C SER A 21 -2.49 6.09 -22.32
N ARG A 22 -2.94 4.83 -22.35
CA ARG A 22 -4.36 4.46 -22.42
C ARG A 22 -5.21 5.10 -21.31
N TRP A 23 -4.80 4.94 -20.08
CA TRP A 23 -5.55 5.49 -18.94
C TRP A 23 -5.60 7.01 -18.95
N TRP A 24 -4.50 7.65 -19.32
CA TRP A 24 -4.40 9.10 -19.37
C TRP A 24 -5.29 9.69 -20.49
N GLN A 25 -5.38 9.00 -21.62
CA GLN A 25 -6.32 9.34 -22.71
C GLN A 25 -7.79 9.19 -22.29
N ILE A 26 -8.11 8.16 -21.51
CA ILE A 26 -9.46 7.96 -20.93
C ILE A 26 -9.81 9.10 -20.00
N ILE A 27 -8.88 9.49 -19.13
CA ILE A 27 -9.06 10.63 -18.22
C ILE A 27 -9.38 11.90 -18.99
N ASP A 28 -8.64 12.22 -20.06
CA ASP A 28 -8.90 13.40 -20.88
C ASP A 28 -10.22 13.31 -21.65
N LYS A 29 -10.48 12.16 -22.27
CA LYS A 29 -11.68 11.93 -23.07
C LYS A 29 -12.97 12.09 -22.26
N TYR A 30 -13.02 11.48 -21.07
CA TYR A 30 -14.20 11.47 -20.22
C TYR A 30 -14.17 12.50 -19.11
N LYS A 31 -13.14 13.35 -19.06
CA LYS A 31 -12.97 14.40 -18.05
C LYS A 31 -13.07 13.86 -16.63
N VAL A 32 -12.35 12.77 -16.37
CA VAL A 32 -12.34 12.09 -15.08
C VAL A 32 -11.83 13.04 -13.99
N ASN A 33 -12.56 13.13 -12.89
CA ASN A 33 -12.20 13.99 -11.75
C ASN A 33 -11.41 13.23 -10.67
N THR A 34 -11.74 11.96 -10.45
CA THR A 34 -11.10 11.11 -9.44
C THR A 34 -10.56 9.87 -10.14
N PHE A 35 -9.27 9.60 -9.95
CA PHE A 35 -8.62 8.40 -10.46
C PHE A 35 -8.13 7.55 -9.30
N TYR A 36 -8.65 6.33 -9.18
CA TYR A 36 -8.43 5.43 -8.05
C TYR A 36 -7.98 4.06 -8.57
N THR A 37 -6.80 3.59 -8.13
CA THR A 37 -6.18 2.37 -8.65
C THR A 37 -5.23 1.73 -7.62
N ALA A 38 -4.64 0.59 -7.97
CA ALA A 38 -3.69 -0.11 -7.12
C ALA A 38 -2.24 0.37 -7.31
N PRO A 39 -1.40 0.39 -6.26
CA PRO A 39 0.02 0.70 -6.35
C PRO A 39 0.80 -0.13 -7.37
N THR A 40 0.51 -1.42 -7.53
CA THR A 40 1.09 -2.28 -8.56
C THR A 40 0.86 -1.71 -9.97
N ALA A 41 -0.34 -1.24 -10.27
CA ALA A 41 -0.63 -0.62 -11.57
C ALA A 41 0.12 0.72 -11.75
N ILE A 42 0.27 1.49 -10.67
CA ILE A 42 1.06 2.74 -10.69
C ILE A 42 2.52 2.43 -11.00
N ARG A 43 3.12 1.44 -10.32
CA ARG A 43 4.51 1.03 -10.56
C ARG A 43 4.72 0.51 -11.99
N ALA A 44 3.78 -0.29 -12.51
CA ALA A 44 3.83 -0.76 -13.89
C ALA A 44 3.85 0.39 -14.90
N LEU A 45 3.06 1.43 -14.69
CA LEU A 45 3.03 2.61 -15.55
C LEU A 45 4.24 3.54 -15.32
N MET A 46 4.73 3.66 -14.08
CA MET A 46 5.95 4.39 -13.74
C MET A 46 7.18 3.80 -14.48
N ARG A 47 7.25 2.48 -14.59
CA ARG A 47 8.28 1.76 -15.35
C ARG A 47 8.35 2.18 -16.83
N GLU A 48 7.21 2.55 -17.44
CA GLU A 48 7.12 3.03 -18.81
C GLU A 48 7.61 4.48 -18.97
N GLY A 49 7.94 5.13 -17.85
CA GLY A 49 8.43 6.51 -17.79
C GLY A 49 7.35 7.57 -17.92
N ASP A 50 7.78 8.83 -17.89
CA ASP A 50 6.88 9.99 -17.83
C ASP A 50 6.23 10.36 -19.17
N LYS A 51 6.86 10.01 -20.29
CA LYS A 51 6.42 10.44 -21.62
C LYS A 51 4.98 10.07 -21.95
N PRO A 52 4.51 8.82 -21.67
CA PRO A 52 3.13 8.45 -21.93
C PRO A 52 2.12 9.32 -21.16
N VAL A 53 2.44 9.66 -19.92
CA VAL A 53 1.60 10.51 -19.06
C VAL A 53 1.58 11.95 -19.59
N LYS A 54 2.75 12.51 -19.88
CA LYS A 54 2.93 13.92 -20.33
C LYS A 54 2.31 14.22 -21.69
N LYS A 55 1.98 13.20 -22.50
CA LYS A 55 1.24 13.35 -23.77
C LYS A 55 -0.22 13.77 -23.60
N THR A 56 -0.74 13.74 -22.37
CA THR A 56 -2.13 14.05 -22.06
C THR A 56 -2.23 15.21 -21.08
N SER A 57 -3.37 15.87 -21.06
CA SER A 57 -3.58 17.07 -20.25
C SER A 57 -3.94 16.75 -18.79
N ARG A 58 -4.83 15.80 -18.58
CA ARG A 58 -5.40 15.40 -17.29
C ARG A 58 -5.94 16.57 -16.44
N LYS A 59 -6.32 17.67 -17.11
CA LYS A 59 -6.79 18.92 -16.44
C LYS A 59 -8.03 18.72 -15.57
N SER A 60 -8.82 17.68 -15.86
CA SER A 60 -10.02 17.36 -15.11
C SER A 60 -9.75 16.69 -13.77
N LEU A 61 -8.57 16.10 -13.57
CA LEU A 61 -8.23 15.45 -12.30
C LEU A 61 -8.21 16.45 -11.15
N LYS A 62 -8.88 16.06 -10.07
CA LYS A 62 -8.96 16.78 -8.80
C LYS A 62 -8.39 15.96 -7.65
N LEU A 63 -8.46 14.62 -7.77
CA LEU A 63 -8.07 13.69 -6.71
C LEU A 63 -7.51 12.41 -7.30
N LEU A 64 -6.47 11.92 -6.70
CA LEU A 64 -5.88 10.60 -6.94
C LEU A 64 -6.12 9.71 -5.73
N GLY A 65 -6.22 8.42 -5.94
CA GLY A 65 -6.38 7.48 -4.85
C GLY A 65 -5.67 6.15 -5.08
N THR A 66 -5.35 5.47 -4.00
CA THR A 66 -4.69 4.16 -4.00
C THR A 66 -5.36 3.19 -3.05
N VAL A 67 -5.34 1.91 -3.42
CA VAL A 67 -6.00 0.83 -2.66
C VAL A 67 -5.39 -0.54 -2.97
N GLY A 68 -5.53 -1.45 -2.03
CA GLY A 68 -5.27 -2.88 -2.20
C GLY A 68 -3.93 -3.35 -1.61
N GLU A 69 -2.94 -2.49 -1.58
CA GLU A 69 -1.63 -2.73 -0.98
C GLU A 69 -1.01 -1.40 -0.51
N PRO A 70 -0.02 -1.41 0.39
CA PRO A 70 0.71 -0.19 0.74
C PRO A 70 1.43 0.40 -0.48
N ILE A 71 1.35 1.71 -0.65
CA ILE A 71 2.12 2.41 -1.69
C ILE A 71 3.46 2.87 -1.13
N ASN A 72 4.54 2.53 -1.81
CA ASN A 72 5.87 3.02 -1.43
C ASN A 72 6.03 4.52 -1.75
N PRO A 73 6.88 5.26 -1.01
CA PRO A 73 7.04 6.70 -1.16
C PRO A 73 7.42 7.15 -2.57
N GLU A 74 8.22 6.38 -3.31
CA GLU A 74 8.67 6.70 -4.66
C GLU A 74 7.51 6.69 -5.65
N ALA A 75 6.69 5.62 -5.65
CA ALA A 75 5.51 5.52 -6.48
C ALA A 75 4.47 6.59 -6.10
N TRP A 76 4.31 6.88 -4.80
CA TRP A 76 3.47 7.95 -4.32
C TRP A 76 3.92 9.31 -4.87
N MET A 77 5.22 9.62 -4.79
CA MET A 77 5.79 10.87 -5.30
C MET A 77 5.69 10.99 -6.82
N TRP A 78 5.91 9.90 -7.56
CA TRP A 78 5.70 9.88 -9.01
C TRP A 78 4.23 10.13 -9.36
N TYR A 79 3.32 9.46 -8.66
CA TYR A 79 1.87 9.61 -8.85
C TYR A 79 1.42 11.04 -8.58
N TYR A 80 1.91 11.64 -7.49
CA TYR A 80 1.65 13.04 -7.17
C TYR A 80 2.22 14.02 -8.20
N LYS A 81 3.53 13.91 -8.50
CA LYS A 81 4.23 14.88 -9.35
C LYS A 81 3.87 14.73 -10.82
N ILE A 82 3.85 13.51 -11.35
CA ILE A 82 3.73 13.26 -12.78
C ILE A 82 2.26 13.10 -13.19
N VAL A 83 1.49 12.26 -12.50
CA VAL A 83 0.08 12.04 -12.85
C VAL A 83 -0.78 13.22 -12.38
N GLY A 84 -0.61 13.63 -11.14
CA GLY A 84 -1.36 14.71 -10.51
C GLY A 84 -0.85 16.13 -10.80
N ASN A 85 0.25 16.29 -11.54
CA ASN A 85 0.91 17.59 -11.82
C ASN A 85 1.18 18.41 -10.55
N SER A 86 1.50 17.75 -9.43
CA SER A 86 1.70 18.34 -8.08
C SER A 86 0.50 19.16 -7.58
N LYS A 87 -0.71 18.87 -8.06
CA LYS A 87 -1.94 19.60 -7.72
C LYS A 87 -3.01 18.69 -7.09
N CYS A 88 -3.05 17.43 -7.50
CA CYS A 88 -4.05 16.49 -7.01
C CYS A 88 -3.56 15.85 -5.72
N PRO A 89 -4.28 15.96 -4.60
CA PRO A 89 -3.96 15.21 -3.41
C PRO A 89 -4.13 13.71 -3.67
N ILE A 90 -3.33 12.90 -2.96
CA ILE A 90 -3.45 11.44 -3.00
C ILE A 90 -4.16 10.96 -1.75
N VAL A 91 -5.21 10.19 -1.93
CA VAL A 91 -5.95 9.47 -0.89
C VAL A 91 -5.53 8.01 -0.94
N ASP A 92 -4.53 7.67 -0.12
CA ASP A 92 -4.13 6.29 0.11
C ASP A 92 -5.06 5.68 1.14
N THR A 93 -5.79 4.63 0.77
CA THR A 93 -6.86 4.08 1.59
C THR A 93 -6.47 2.72 2.16
N TRP A 94 -6.52 2.58 3.48
CA TRP A 94 -6.45 1.27 4.10
C TRP A 94 -7.83 0.81 4.54
N TRP A 95 -8.19 -0.38 4.10
CA TRP A 95 -9.40 -1.10 4.47
C TRP A 95 -9.27 -2.58 4.09
N GLN A 96 -10.19 -3.39 4.54
CA GLN A 96 -10.30 -4.80 4.22
C GLN A 96 -11.72 -5.10 3.74
N THR A 97 -11.93 -6.21 3.06
CA THR A 97 -13.28 -6.69 2.69
C THR A 97 -14.16 -6.78 3.93
N GLU A 98 -13.60 -7.26 5.02
CA GLU A 98 -14.22 -7.46 6.32
C GLU A 98 -14.61 -6.17 7.03
N THR A 99 -13.97 -5.06 6.69
CA THR A 99 -14.28 -3.77 7.32
C THR A 99 -15.47 -3.06 6.69
N GLY A 100 -15.90 -3.47 5.49
CA GLY A 100 -17.06 -2.92 4.79
C GLY A 100 -16.87 -1.47 4.33
N GLY A 101 -15.70 -0.88 4.52
CA GLY A 101 -15.37 0.47 4.14
C GLY A 101 -14.00 0.91 4.62
N ILE A 102 -13.63 2.13 4.25
CA ILE A 102 -12.32 2.73 4.55
C ILE A 102 -12.19 2.97 6.06
N MET A 103 -11.06 2.56 6.62
CA MET A 103 -10.74 2.66 8.05
C MET A 103 -9.69 3.73 8.35
N ILE A 104 -8.67 3.85 7.50
CA ILE A 104 -7.61 4.84 7.62
C ILE A 104 -7.42 5.45 6.23
N ALA A 105 -7.51 6.78 6.11
CA ALA A 105 -7.32 7.48 4.86
C ALA A 105 -7.07 8.97 5.06
N PRO A 106 -6.34 9.63 4.16
CA PRO A 106 -6.17 11.07 4.16
C PRO A 106 -7.50 11.81 4.03
N GLN A 107 -7.66 12.82 4.86
CA GLN A 107 -8.76 13.78 4.77
C GLN A 107 -8.24 15.03 4.08
N THR A 108 -8.33 15.03 2.76
CA THR A 108 -7.75 16.07 1.91
C THR A 108 -8.30 17.46 2.26
N GLY A 109 -7.38 18.42 2.38
CA GLY A 109 -7.71 19.78 2.80
C GLY A 109 -7.81 20.00 4.32
N ALA A 110 -7.86 18.93 5.12
CA ALA A 110 -7.91 19.00 6.58
C ALA A 110 -6.60 18.61 7.25
N ILE A 111 -5.80 17.73 6.62
CA ILE A 111 -4.52 17.28 7.14
C ILE A 111 -3.45 17.28 6.04
N ASP A 112 -2.18 17.41 6.45
CA ASP A 112 -1.05 17.25 5.54
C ASP A 112 -0.92 15.79 5.10
N LEU A 113 -0.42 15.58 3.89
CA LEU A 113 -0.15 14.25 3.35
C LEU A 113 1.31 13.88 3.60
N LYS A 114 1.56 12.62 3.91
CA LYS A 114 2.91 12.05 4.01
C LYS A 114 3.04 10.90 3.02
N PRO A 115 4.07 10.89 2.15
CA PRO A 115 4.25 9.83 1.16
C PRO A 115 4.26 8.43 1.78
N GLY A 116 3.44 7.53 1.23
CA GLY A 116 3.31 6.15 1.70
C GLY A 116 2.48 5.96 2.98
N SER A 117 1.95 7.03 3.57
CA SER A 117 1.10 6.93 4.76
C SER A 117 -0.38 6.89 4.40
N ALA A 118 -1.11 5.95 4.98
CA ALA A 118 -2.58 5.98 4.99
C ALA A 118 -3.14 7.10 5.88
N THR A 119 -2.29 7.79 6.61
CA THR A 119 -2.50 8.98 7.44
C THR A 119 -3.28 8.75 8.73
N LYS A 120 -4.49 9.27 8.85
CA LYS A 120 -5.27 9.28 10.11
C LYS A 120 -6.47 8.34 10.03
N PRO A 121 -6.95 7.87 11.19
CA PRO A 121 -8.19 7.10 11.26
C PRO A 121 -9.37 7.85 10.64
N PHE A 122 -10.23 7.12 9.93
CA PHE A 122 -11.50 7.66 9.48
C PHE A 122 -12.44 7.89 10.67
N TYR A 123 -13.46 8.71 10.49
CA TYR A 123 -14.39 9.09 11.57
C TYR A 123 -15.05 7.88 12.20
N GLY A 124 -15.03 7.81 13.54
CA GLY A 124 -15.59 6.71 14.32
C GLY A 124 -14.74 5.44 14.38
N ILE A 125 -13.58 5.41 13.72
CA ILE A 125 -12.65 4.29 13.77
C ILE A 125 -11.60 4.51 14.85
N LYS A 126 -11.35 3.48 15.67
CA LYS A 126 -10.37 3.52 16.77
C LYS A 126 -9.29 2.46 16.57
N PRO A 127 -8.29 2.72 15.71
CA PRO A 127 -7.16 1.82 15.56
C PRO A 127 -6.24 1.91 16.77
N VAL A 128 -5.69 0.78 17.17
CA VAL A 128 -4.67 0.65 18.21
C VAL A 128 -3.55 -0.24 17.71
N LEU A 129 -2.33 0.05 18.11
CA LEU A 129 -1.19 -0.83 17.89
C LEU A 129 -0.96 -1.65 19.15
N VAL A 130 -0.76 -2.94 18.98
CA VAL A 130 -0.46 -3.84 20.09
C VAL A 130 0.84 -4.60 19.86
N ASP A 131 1.55 -4.92 20.92
CA ASP A 131 2.71 -5.79 20.90
C ASP A 131 2.32 -7.28 20.73
N LYS A 132 3.31 -8.18 20.73
CA LYS A 132 3.07 -9.62 20.60
C LYS A 132 2.24 -10.21 21.75
N LYS A 133 2.17 -9.52 22.90
CA LYS A 133 1.39 -9.93 24.09
C LYS A 133 0.02 -9.27 24.15
N GLY A 134 -0.35 -8.44 23.18
CA GLY A 134 -1.61 -7.72 23.14
C GLY A 134 -1.64 -6.42 23.95
N LEU A 135 -0.48 -5.99 24.49
CA LEU A 135 -0.38 -4.71 25.21
C LEU A 135 -0.37 -3.56 24.23
N GLU A 136 -1.19 -2.53 24.51
CA GLU A 136 -1.31 -1.36 23.65
C GLU A 136 -0.04 -0.50 23.68
N ILE A 137 0.48 -0.21 22.50
CA ILE A 137 1.60 0.70 22.27
C ILE A 137 1.05 2.12 22.21
N LYS A 138 1.37 2.94 23.20
CA LYS A 138 0.99 4.34 23.26
C LYS A 138 2.01 5.24 22.57
N GLY A 139 1.53 6.28 21.84
CA GLY A 139 2.40 7.21 21.10
C GLY A 139 3.02 6.60 19.86
N PRO A 140 4.19 7.10 19.42
CA PRO A 140 4.92 6.55 18.29
C PRO A 140 5.35 5.10 18.54
N GLY A 141 5.33 4.28 17.50
CA GLY A 141 5.76 2.88 17.63
C GLY A 141 5.26 2.02 16.49
N GLU A 142 5.67 0.77 16.52
CA GLU A 142 5.31 -0.25 15.54
C GLU A 142 4.72 -1.47 16.25
N GLY A 143 3.71 -2.08 15.65
CA GLY A 143 3.03 -3.22 16.22
C GLY A 143 1.97 -3.79 15.30
N ARG A 144 1.16 -4.69 15.84
CA ARG A 144 0.02 -5.27 15.14
C ARG A 144 -1.15 -4.30 15.19
N LEU A 145 -1.76 -4.07 14.03
CA LEU A 145 -2.92 -3.19 13.93
C LEU A 145 -4.19 -3.92 14.40
N CYS A 146 -4.86 -3.33 15.35
CA CYS A 146 -6.17 -3.78 15.81
C CYS A 146 -7.17 -2.60 15.80
N ILE A 147 -8.46 -2.92 15.76
CA ILE A 147 -9.53 -1.94 15.95
C ILE A 147 -10.20 -2.21 17.30
N ALA A 148 -10.20 -1.17 18.16
CA ALA A 148 -10.60 -1.32 19.58
C ALA A 148 -12.10 -1.19 19.82
N GLN A 149 -12.90 -0.92 18.82
CA GLN A 149 -14.36 -0.87 18.92
C GLN A 149 -15.04 -1.21 17.61
N SER A 150 -16.26 -1.72 17.68
CA SER A 150 -17.08 -1.98 16.49
C SER A 150 -17.42 -0.70 15.75
N TRP A 151 -17.67 -0.85 14.44
CA TRP A 151 -18.09 0.22 13.52
C TRP A 151 -19.25 -0.30 12.62
N PRO A 152 -20.03 0.60 12.00
CA PRO A 152 -21.23 0.18 11.24
C PRO A 152 -20.97 -0.80 10.09
N GLY A 153 -19.83 -0.67 9.40
CA GLY A 153 -19.45 -1.52 8.26
C GLY A 153 -18.81 -2.85 8.62
N GLN A 154 -18.57 -3.11 9.91
CA GLN A 154 -17.89 -4.34 10.36
C GLN A 154 -18.63 -5.60 9.90
N MET A 155 -17.88 -6.55 9.33
CA MET A 155 -18.37 -7.90 9.03
C MET A 155 -18.96 -8.55 10.28
N ARG A 156 -20.08 -9.23 10.15
CA ARG A 156 -20.79 -9.85 11.28
C ARG A 156 -20.54 -11.34 11.43
N THR A 157 -20.17 -11.99 10.35
CA THR A 157 -19.91 -13.42 10.32
C THR A 157 -19.28 -13.84 8.99
N VAL A 158 -18.74 -15.05 8.95
CA VAL A 158 -18.47 -15.81 7.73
C VAL A 158 -19.69 -16.67 7.43
N TYR A 159 -20.17 -16.67 6.20
CA TYR A 159 -21.33 -17.45 5.79
C TYR A 159 -21.13 -18.94 6.08
N GLY A 160 -22.04 -19.52 6.85
CA GLY A 160 -22.00 -20.93 7.23
C GLY A 160 -20.93 -21.30 8.27
N ASP A 161 -20.09 -20.37 8.73
CA ASP A 161 -18.99 -20.65 9.65
C ASP A 161 -18.71 -19.46 10.57
N HIS A 162 -19.59 -19.26 11.55
CA HIS A 162 -19.42 -18.19 12.55
C HIS A 162 -18.18 -18.38 13.43
N GLN A 163 -17.81 -19.62 13.73
CA GLN A 163 -16.64 -19.88 14.57
C GLN A 163 -15.36 -19.40 13.91
N ARG A 164 -15.20 -19.60 12.60
CA ARG A 164 -14.08 -19.07 11.83
C ARG A 164 -13.97 -17.54 11.92
N PHE A 165 -15.10 -16.85 11.94
CA PHE A 165 -15.11 -15.40 12.13
C PHE A 165 -14.51 -15.02 13.49
N ILE A 166 -14.92 -15.69 14.57
CA ILE A 166 -14.39 -15.44 15.91
C ILE A 166 -12.89 -15.78 15.97
N ASP A 167 -12.53 -16.97 15.49
CA ASP A 167 -11.16 -17.50 15.59
C ASP A 167 -10.17 -16.62 14.80
N THR A 168 -10.56 -16.13 13.64
CA THR A 168 -9.68 -15.34 12.78
C THR A 168 -9.47 -13.92 13.31
N TYR A 169 -10.52 -13.26 13.77
CA TYR A 169 -10.48 -11.80 14.01
C TYR A 169 -10.53 -11.41 15.48
N PHE A 170 -10.94 -12.28 16.40
CA PHE A 170 -11.16 -11.90 17.79
C PHE A 170 -10.48 -12.79 18.82
N SER A 171 -9.95 -13.95 18.44
CA SER A 171 -9.32 -14.87 19.38
C SER A 171 -7.92 -14.43 19.83
N GLN A 172 -7.20 -13.69 19.00
CA GLN A 172 -5.79 -13.36 19.26
C GLN A 172 -5.61 -12.21 20.26
N PHE A 173 -6.51 -11.22 20.25
CA PHE A 173 -6.43 -10.04 21.13
C PHE A 173 -7.81 -9.73 21.70
N ASP A 174 -7.98 -10.00 22.98
CA ASP A 174 -9.25 -9.85 23.67
C ASP A 174 -9.87 -8.45 23.50
N GLY A 175 -11.15 -8.42 23.15
CA GLY A 175 -11.93 -7.20 22.95
C GLY A 175 -11.52 -6.35 21.74
N LYS A 176 -10.69 -6.87 20.82
CA LYS A 176 -10.21 -6.13 19.63
C LYS A 176 -10.39 -6.94 18.37
N TYR A 177 -10.77 -6.27 17.29
CA TYR A 177 -10.70 -6.84 15.94
C TYR A 177 -9.24 -6.81 15.48
N PHE A 178 -8.66 -7.97 15.23
CA PHE A 178 -7.30 -8.10 14.68
C PHE A 178 -7.33 -8.08 13.16
N THR A 179 -6.58 -7.15 12.57
CA THR A 179 -6.59 -6.95 11.11
C THR A 179 -5.68 -7.91 10.35
N GLY A 180 -4.73 -8.55 11.04
CA GLY A 180 -3.67 -9.33 10.41
C GLY A 180 -2.56 -8.47 9.78
N ASP A 181 -2.61 -7.16 9.92
CA ASP A 181 -1.63 -6.23 9.38
C ASP A 181 -0.68 -5.70 10.46
N GLY A 182 0.59 -5.53 10.08
CA GLY A 182 1.56 -4.73 10.80
C GLY A 182 1.37 -3.24 10.48
N CYS A 183 1.71 -2.39 11.44
CA CYS A 183 1.55 -0.97 11.24
C CYS A 183 2.52 -0.18 12.12
N ARG A 184 3.04 0.91 11.57
CA ARG A 184 3.83 1.91 12.30
C ARG A 184 3.02 3.20 12.45
N ARG A 185 3.12 3.80 13.63
CA ARG A 185 2.55 5.13 13.92
C ARG A 185 3.66 6.09 14.30
N ASP A 186 3.70 7.26 13.67
CA ASP A 186 4.70 8.29 13.99
C ASP A 186 4.27 9.20 15.16
N LYS A 187 5.15 10.16 15.50
CA LYS A 187 4.90 11.14 16.57
C LYS A 187 3.71 12.06 16.32
N ASP A 188 3.35 12.26 15.06
CA ASP A 188 2.22 13.10 14.65
C ASP A 188 0.91 12.27 14.55
N GLY A 189 1.00 10.96 14.87
CA GLY A 189 -0.12 10.03 14.88
C GLY A 189 -0.55 9.58 13.48
N TYR A 190 0.36 9.60 12.49
CA TYR A 190 0.14 9.07 11.16
C TYR A 190 0.45 7.57 11.12
N TYR A 191 -0.31 6.83 10.33
CA TYR A 191 -0.23 5.38 10.22
C TYR A 191 0.37 4.96 8.88
N TRP A 192 1.34 4.07 8.93
CA TRP A 192 1.90 3.34 7.79
C TRP A 192 1.61 1.86 7.95
N ILE A 193 0.93 1.27 6.98
CA ILE A 193 0.76 -0.19 6.94
C ILE A 193 2.06 -0.80 6.46
N THR A 194 2.64 -1.70 7.24
CA THR A 194 3.96 -2.30 6.97
C THR A 194 3.86 -3.67 6.30
N GLY A 195 2.64 -4.14 6.03
CA GLY A 195 2.35 -5.41 5.37
C GLY A 195 1.60 -6.37 6.28
N ARG A 196 1.42 -7.60 5.82
CA ARG A 196 0.77 -8.66 6.58
C ARG A 196 1.69 -9.18 7.68
N VAL A 197 1.13 -9.50 8.84
CA VAL A 197 1.89 -10.09 9.95
C VAL A 197 2.34 -11.52 9.64
N ASP A 198 1.59 -12.21 8.80
CA ASP A 198 1.91 -13.56 8.31
C ASP A 198 2.97 -13.58 7.20
N ASP A 199 3.25 -12.45 6.54
CA ASP A 199 4.32 -12.29 5.53
C ASP A 199 5.68 -11.89 6.16
N VAL A 200 5.77 -11.83 7.48
CA VAL A 200 7.03 -11.55 8.19
C VAL A 200 7.95 -12.76 8.13
N ILE A 201 9.16 -12.56 7.63
CA ILE A 201 10.20 -13.59 7.54
C ILE A 201 11.12 -13.46 8.74
N ILE A 202 11.32 -14.56 9.48
CA ILE A 202 12.23 -14.59 10.62
C ILE A 202 13.62 -15.03 10.14
N VAL A 203 14.59 -14.10 10.14
CA VAL A 203 15.97 -14.37 9.74
C VAL A 203 16.87 -14.16 10.95
N SER A 204 17.58 -15.20 11.39
CA SER A 204 18.47 -15.16 12.56
C SER A 204 17.81 -14.57 13.82
N GLY A 205 16.50 -14.83 14.02
CA GLY A 205 15.74 -14.30 15.17
C GLY A 205 15.16 -12.89 14.98
N HIS A 206 15.46 -12.21 13.87
CA HIS A 206 14.89 -10.90 13.54
C HIS A 206 13.68 -11.05 12.64
N ASN A 207 12.62 -10.34 12.97
CA ASN A 207 11.43 -10.23 12.10
C ASN A 207 11.69 -9.20 11.00
N LEU A 208 11.57 -9.61 9.75
CA LEU A 208 11.74 -8.76 8.58
C LEU A 208 10.44 -8.74 7.79
N GLY A 209 9.84 -7.56 7.63
CA GLY A 209 8.68 -7.35 6.76
C GLY A 209 9.10 -7.40 5.29
N THR A 210 8.41 -8.22 4.49
CA THR A 210 8.71 -8.30 3.05
C THR A 210 8.51 -6.97 2.36
N ALA A 211 7.42 -6.26 2.67
CA ALA A 211 7.08 -4.97 2.08
C ALA A 211 8.13 -3.87 2.31
N GLU A 212 8.81 -3.87 3.46
CA GLU A 212 9.89 -2.91 3.75
C GLU A 212 11.11 -3.16 2.85
N ILE A 213 11.50 -4.43 2.69
CA ILE A 213 12.61 -4.81 1.83
C ILE A 213 12.28 -4.55 0.37
N GLU A 214 11.06 -4.87 -0.07
CA GLU A 214 10.56 -4.59 -1.41
C GLU A 214 10.57 -3.08 -1.70
N SER A 215 10.12 -2.26 -0.75
CA SER A 215 10.16 -0.80 -0.84
C SER A 215 11.60 -0.29 -0.97
N ALA A 216 12.55 -0.84 -0.20
CA ALA A 216 13.96 -0.48 -0.29
C ALA A 216 14.54 -0.79 -1.67
N PHE A 217 14.17 -1.92 -2.30
CA PHE A 217 14.56 -2.22 -3.67
C PHE A 217 13.96 -1.23 -4.67
N VAL A 218 12.66 -0.92 -4.56
CA VAL A 218 11.96 0.00 -5.49
C VAL A 218 12.48 1.43 -5.36
N ALA A 219 13.05 1.82 -4.23
CA ALA A 219 13.73 3.10 -4.06
C ALA A 219 15.02 3.22 -4.91
N HIS A 220 15.54 2.12 -5.43
CA HIS A 220 16.69 2.15 -6.33
C HIS A 220 16.27 2.60 -7.74
N PRO A 221 17.00 3.58 -8.38
CA PRO A 221 16.58 4.18 -9.65
C PRO A 221 16.38 3.23 -10.82
N LYS A 222 17.00 2.05 -10.77
CA LYS A 222 16.93 1.03 -11.84
C LYS A 222 15.85 -0.03 -11.61
N VAL A 223 15.19 -0.02 -10.45
CA VAL A 223 14.22 -1.05 -10.05
C VAL A 223 12.81 -0.53 -10.29
N ALA A 224 11.99 -1.34 -10.96
CA ALA A 224 10.57 -1.08 -11.17
C ALA A 224 9.71 -1.74 -10.11
N GLU A 225 10.04 -2.98 -9.73
CA GLU A 225 9.27 -3.80 -8.81
C GLU A 225 10.18 -4.82 -8.12
N ALA A 226 9.82 -5.20 -6.90
CA ALA A 226 10.50 -6.27 -6.18
C ALA A 226 9.46 -7.13 -5.44
N ALA A 227 9.79 -8.41 -5.27
CA ALA A 227 9.06 -9.34 -4.43
C ALA A 227 10.06 -10.12 -3.57
N VAL A 228 9.75 -10.26 -2.28
CA VAL A 228 10.63 -10.92 -1.30
C VAL A 228 9.93 -12.12 -0.71
N VAL A 229 10.60 -13.27 -0.74
CA VAL A 229 10.10 -14.52 -0.16
C VAL A 229 11.14 -15.13 0.78
N GLY A 230 10.67 -15.78 1.83
CA GLY A 230 11.52 -16.58 2.70
C GLY A 230 11.79 -17.95 2.09
N TYR A 231 12.98 -18.47 2.31
CA TYR A 231 13.29 -19.87 2.04
C TYR A 231 14.02 -20.51 3.22
N PRO A 232 13.88 -21.82 3.46
CA PRO A 232 14.59 -22.50 4.54
C PRO A 232 16.09 -22.37 4.39
N HIS A 233 16.79 -22.00 5.48
CA HIS A 233 18.24 -21.83 5.51
C HIS A 233 18.82 -22.48 6.76
N ASP A 234 19.77 -23.40 6.61
CA ASP A 234 20.27 -24.28 7.67
C ASP A 234 20.84 -23.55 8.90
N ILE A 235 21.43 -22.36 8.72
CA ILE A 235 22.07 -21.59 9.80
C ILE A 235 21.14 -20.48 10.31
N LYS A 236 20.35 -19.86 9.45
CA LYS A 236 19.57 -18.63 9.76
C LYS A 236 18.10 -18.90 10.05
N GLY A 237 17.66 -20.17 9.95
CA GLY A 237 16.25 -20.54 9.95
C GLY A 237 15.60 -20.23 8.62
N ASN A 238 15.58 -18.96 8.20
CA ASN A 238 15.20 -18.56 6.84
C ASN A 238 16.27 -17.65 6.22
N GLY A 239 16.39 -17.76 4.91
CA GLY A 239 17.05 -16.78 4.05
C GLY A 239 16.01 -15.95 3.29
N LEU A 240 16.45 -14.84 2.72
CA LEU A 240 15.63 -14.01 1.85
C LEU A 240 15.99 -14.26 0.40
N TYR A 241 14.99 -14.52 -0.42
CA TYR A 241 15.12 -14.53 -1.87
C TYR A 241 14.34 -13.36 -2.46
N CYS A 242 15.01 -12.52 -3.24
CA CYS A 242 14.44 -11.28 -3.75
C CYS A 242 14.37 -11.35 -5.28
N TYR A 243 13.17 -11.29 -5.81
CA TYR A 243 12.93 -11.10 -7.24
C TYR A 243 12.90 -9.60 -7.52
N VAL A 244 13.58 -9.17 -8.57
CA VAL A 244 13.65 -7.75 -8.95
C VAL A 244 13.35 -7.61 -10.44
N THR A 245 12.41 -6.71 -10.75
CA THR A 245 12.12 -6.28 -12.12
C THR A 245 12.78 -4.93 -12.37
N LEU A 246 13.57 -4.83 -13.41
CA LEU A 246 14.26 -3.60 -13.77
C LEU A 246 13.38 -2.66 -14.59
N ASN A 247 13.70 -1.37 -14.54
CA ASN A 247 13.09 -0.36 -15.42
C ASN A 247 13.41 -0.65 -16.90
N VAL A 248 12.53 -0.20 -17.79
CA VAL A 248 12.69 -0.38 -19.24
C VAL A 248 14.01 0.25 -19.70
N GLY A 249 14.83 -0.54 -20.41
CA GLY A 249 16.14 -0.14 -20.89
C GLY A 249 17.32 -0.50 -19.99
N GLU A 250 17.07 -0.88 -18.75
CA GLU A 250 18.11 -1.40 -17.86
C GLU A 250 18.40 -2.87 -18.17
N LYS A 251 19.63 -3.29 -17.91
CA LYS A 251 20.08 -4.67 -18.14
C LYS A 251 20.56 -5.31 -16.85
N GLU A 252 20.27 -6.60 -16.73
CA GLU A 252 20.83 -7.43 -15.67
C GLU A 252 22.34 -7.58 -15.84
N THR A 253 23.09 -7.27 -14.80
CA THR A 253 24.54 -7.44 -14.71
C THR A 253 24.92 -7.85 -13.29
N GLY A 254 26.03 -8.61 -13.14
CA GLY A 254 26.54 -8.97 -11.82
C GLY A 254 26.94 -7.75 -10.96
N ASP A 255 27.31 -6.65 -11.58
CA ASP A 255 27.59 -5.39 -10.87
C ASP A 255 26.31 -4.75 -10.33
N LEU A 256 25.23 -4.77 -11.08
CA LEU A 256 23.93 -4.28 -10.62
C LEU A 256 23.37 -5.15 -9.49
N GLU A 257 23.51 -6.46 -9.56
CA GLU A 257 23.08 -7.35 -8.45
C GLU A 257 23.85 -7.01 -7.17
N ARG A 258 25.15 -6.78 -7.26
CA ARG A 258 25.97 -6.39 -6.13
C ARG A 258 25.58 -5.03 -5.57
N ASP A 259 25.32 -4.05 -6.44
CA ASP A 259 24.87 -2.72 -6.09
C ASP A 259 23.51 -2.76 -5.36
N LEU A 260 22.54 -3.50 -5.87
CA LEU A 260 21.24 -3.69 -5.22
C LEU A 260 21.35 -4.30 -3.82
N LYS A 261 22.20 -5.32 -3.65
CA LYS A 261 22.46 -5.91 -2.32
C LYS A 261 23.08 -4.93 -1.33
N LEU A 262 23.97 -4.06 -1.80
CA LEU A 262 24.56 -3.01 -0.98
C LEU A 262 23.58 -1.88 -0.69
N TRP A 263 22.76 -1.52 -1.66
CA TRP A 263 21.72 -0.49 -1.54
C TRP A 263 20.74 -0.83 -0.42
N VAL A 264 20.11 -2.01 -0.49
CA VAL A 264 19.09 -2.45 0.50
C VAL A 264 19.70 -2.57 1.92
N ARG A 265 20.99 -2.90 2.06
CA ARG A 265 21.65 -2.96 3.37
C ARG A 265 21.86 -1.59 4.02
N LYS A 266 21.78 -0.51 3.27
CA LYS A 266 21.98 0.86 3.75
C LYS A 266 20.69 1.59 4.09
N GLN A 267 19.54 1.04 3.65
CA GLN A 267 18.20 1.54 3.96
C GLN A 267 17.74 0.99 5.31
#